data_b29240225d92deaa332abe4de93e606a
#
_entry.id   b29240225d92deaa332abe4de93e606a
#
_cell.length_a   1.000
_cell.length_b   1.000
_cell.length_c   1.000
_cell.angle_alpha   90.00
_cell.angle_beta   90.00
_cell.angle_gamma   90.00
#
_symmetry.space_group_name_H-M   'P 1'
#
loop_
_entity.id
_entity.type
_entity.pdbx_description
1 polymer ?
#
loop_
_entity_poly.entity_id
_entity_poly.type
_entity_poly.pdbx_seq_one_letter_code
_entity_poly.pdbx_strand_id
1 'polypeptide(L)'
;MSEPMFIALADTLNRYPIEVIHLRELINGMEDDLFDTSYERFEDLRRYCYRVASTVGLCLIEIYGYNDPNARRHAVEMGIFLQLVNVLRDIQEDLSRNRIYIPSEELAKFGIKQTDLQDPALASTKAWQNFMRHYIDHIQAHRKNALGLLPLLDKDARRSPRLMCAAYNAILSEAVRRNGDVLSRRLTLNFYRKMQIALSTLLSPCLLYT
;
A
#
# COMPACT_ATOMS: atom_id res chain seq x y z
N MET A 1 -8.63 34.29 -9.63
CA MET A 1 -9.75 33.47 -9.12
C MET A 1 -9.13 32.21 -8.52
N SER A 2 -9.29 31.99 -7.23
CA SER A 2 -8.81 30.76 -6.60
C SER A 2 -9.76 29.63 -6.96
N GLU A 3 -9.21 28.51 -7.49
CA GLU A 3 -10.03 27.35 -7.81
C GLU A 3 -10.71 26.80 -6.54
N PRO A 4 -11.97 26.32 -6.63
CA PRO A 4 -12.73 25.82 -5.49
C PRO A 4 -11.98 24.76 -4.67
N MET A 5 -11.13 23.94 -5.32
CA MET A 5 -10.31 22.91 -4.70
C MET A 5 -9.30 23.53 -3.69
N PHE A 6 -8.62 24.60 -4.06
CA PHE A 6 -7.65 25.26 -3.16
C PHE A 6 -8.33 25.97 -1.99
N ILE A 7 -9.56 26.48 -2.19
CA ILE A 7 -10.35 27.04 -1.09
C ILE A 7 -10.71 25.95 -0.08
N ALA A 8 -11.19 24.78 -0.56
CA ALA A 8 -11.51 23.64 0.29
C ALA A 8 -10.27 23.09 1.02
N LEU A 9 -9.12 22.99 0.32
CA LEU A 9 -7.86 22.58 0.94
C LEU A 9 -7.43 23.55 2.04
N ALA A 10 -7.48 24.87 1.79
CA ALA A 10 -7.13 25.88 2.78
C ALA A 10 -8.05 25.82 4.00
N ASP A 11 -9.37 25.65 3.80
CA ASP A 11 -10.33 25.46 4.89
C ASP A 11 -10.00 24.21 5.73
N THR A 12 -9.66 23.09 5.06
CA THR A 12 -9.25 21.85 5.73
C THR A 12 -7.98 22.05 6.58
N LEU A 13 -6.95 22.69 6.02
CA LEU A 13 -5.69 22.97 6.73
C LEU A 13 -5.88 23.93 7.92
N ASN A 14 -6.88 24.81 7.87
CA ASN A 14 -7.23 25.68 8.99
C ASN A 14 -7.99 24.94 10.11
N ARG A 15 -8.71 23.88 9.78
CA ARG A 15 -9.53 23.10 10.74
C ARG A 15 -8.77 21.98 11.43
N TYR A 16 -7.82 21.38 10.73
CA TYR A 16 -7.09 20.19 11.19
C TYR A 16 -5.59 20.47 11.26
N PRO A 17 -4.86 19.91 12.24
CA PRO A 17 -3.42 20.15 12.41
C PRO A 17 -2.57 19.35 11.40
N ILE A 18 -2.94 19.44 10.12
CA ILE A 18 -2.25 18.76 9.04
C ILE A 18 -0.95 19.51 8.73
N GLU A 19 0.18 18.84 8.85
CA GLU A 19 1.49 19.39 8.53
C GLU A 19 1.67 19.47 7.00
N VAL A 20 1.90 20.69 6.49
CA VAL A 20 2.10 20.95 5.04
C VAL A 20 3.25 20.14 4.43
N ILE A 21 4.22 19.72 5.25
CA ILE A 21 5.31 18.87 4.78
C ILE A 21 4.80 17.55 4.17
N HIS A 22 3.71 16.97 4.69
CA HIS A 22 3.13 15.74 4.13
C HIS A 22 2.60 15.94 2.72
N LEU A 23 1.99 17.10 2.44
CA LEU A 23 1.53 17.44 1.10
C LEU A 23 2.70 17.66 0.13
N ARG A 24 3.79 18.29 0.59
CA ARG A 24 5.01 18.45 -0.21
C ARG A 24 5.67 17.11 -0.53
N GLU A 25 5.80 16.23 0.45
CA GLU A 25 6.35 14.89 0.23
C GLU A 25 5.47 14.06 -0.71
N LEU A 26 4.14 14.21 -0.66
CA LEU A 26 3.26 13.58 -1.63
C LEU A 26 3.54 14.07 -3.06
N ILE A 27 3.71 15.38 -3.25
CA ILE A 27 4.07 15.96 -4.55
C ILE A 27 5.42 15.43 -5.02
N ASN A 28 6.44 15.41 -4.15
CA ASN A 28 7.75 14.83 -4.47
C ASN A 28 7.64 13.36 -4.90
N GLY A 29 6.78 12.57 -4.24
CA GLY A 29 6.52 11.18 -4.62
C GLY A 29 5.82 11.04 -5.97
N MET A 30 4.94 11.98 -6.33
CA MET A 30 4.33 12.03 -7.66
C MET A 30 5.34 12.45 -8.74
N GLU A 31 6.31 13.31 -8.38
CA GLU A 31 7.41 13.68 -9.27
C GLU A 31 8.36 12.49 -9.50
N ASP A 32 8.65 11.68 -8.46
CA ASP A 32 9.43 10.44 -8.61
C ASP A 32 8.84 9.56 -9.74
N ASP A 33 7.51 9.46 -9.85
CA ASP A 33 6.83 8.69 -10.90
C ASP A 33 7.02 9.25 -12.33
N LEU A 34 7.48 10.48 -12.47
CA LEU A 34 7.75 11.08 -13.79
C LEU A 34 9.18 10.80 -14.28
N PHE A 35 10.12 10.57 -13.36
CA PHE A 35 11.54 10.49 -13.68
C PHE A 35 12.15 9.13 -13.32
N ASP A 36 11.74 8.54 -12.18
CA ASP A 36 12.28 7.29 -11.69
C ASP A 36 11.38 6.12 -12.08
N THR A 37 11.92 5.26 -12.91
CA THR A 37 11.19 4.10 -13.41
C THR A 37 11.63 2.79 -12.77
N SER A 38 12.68 2.81 -11.92
CA SER A 38 13.19 1.61 -11.24
C SER A 38 13.88 1.94 -9.92
N TYR A 39 13.88 0.98 -9.01
CA TYR A 39 14.49 1.06 -7.69
C TYR A 39 15.60 0.02 -7.55
N GLU A 40 16.70 0.39 -6.90
CA GLU A 40 17.81 -0.53 -6.63
C GLU A 40 17.59 -1.27 -5.31
N ARG A 41 17.30 -0.55 -4.22
CA ARG A 41 17.18 -1.09 -2.86
C ARG A 41 15.75 -1.03 -2.34
N PHE A 42 15.43 -1.94 -1.42
CA PHE A 42 14.12 -1.93 -0.75
C PHE A 42 13.85 -0.62 0.00
N GLU A 43 14.88 0.01 0.57
CA GLU A 43 14.74 1.28 1.29
C GLU A 43 14.34 2.44 0.36
N ASP A 44 14.76 2.41 -0.91
CA ASP A 44 14.36 3.40 -1.91
C ASP A 44 12.88 3.23 -2.27
N LEU A 45 12.42 1.99 -2.47
CA LEU A 45 10.99 1.69 -2.63
C LEU A 45 10.19 2.07 -1.38
N ARG A 46 10.69 1.80 -0.18
CA ARG A 46 10.04 2.16 1.07
C ARG A 46 9.87 3.68 1.20
N ARG A 47 10.88 4.46 0.82
CA ARG A 47 10.81 5.93 0.78
C ARG A 47 9.73 6.41 -0.20
N TYR A 48 9.65 5.82 -1.39
CA TYR A 48 8.59 6.09 -2.34
C TYR A 48 7.21 5.77 -1.73
N CYS A 49 7.02 4.57 -1.16
CA CYS A 49 5.77 4.21 -0.48
C CYS A 49 5.38 5.20 0.61
N TYR A 50 6.36 5.68 1.39
CA TYR A 50 6.14 6.73 2.39
C TYR A 50 5.59 8.00 1.73
N ARG A 51 6.25 8.48 0.67
CA ARG A 51 5.87 9.71 -0.03
C ARG A 51 4.46 9.64 -0.60
N VAL A 52 4.10 8.57 -1.32
CA VAL A 52 2.83 8.50 -2.05
C VAL A 52 1.65 7.95 -1.24
N ALA A 53 1.89 7.32 -0.09
CA ALA A 53 0.82 6.67 0.68
C ALA A 53 0.86 7.00 2.18
N SER A 54 2.02 6.95 2.83
CA SER A 54 2.08 7.23 4.27
C SER A 54 1.76 8.68 4.58
N THR A 55 2.19 9.63 3.77
CA THR A 55 1.87 11.06 3.91
C THR A 55 0.37 11.31 3.84
N VAL A 56 -0.33 10.61 2.94
CA VAL A 56 -1.80 10.63 2.88
C VAL A 56 -2.41 10.08 4.17
N GLY A 57 -1.89 8.96 4.67
CA GLY A 57 -2.30 8.38 5.94
C GLY A 57 -2.13 9.34 7.11
N LEU A 58 -0.98 10.04 7.17
CA LEU A 58 -0.69 11.06 8.19
C LEU A 58 -1.66 12.24 8.14
N CYS A 59 -2.02 12.71 6.94
CA CYS A 59 -3.05 13.75 6.80
C CYS A 59 -4.43 13.24 7.26
N LEU A 60 -4.80 12.01 6.90
CA LEU A 60 -6.10 11.45 7.22
C LEU A 60 -6.30 11.20 8.71
N ILE A 61 -5.28 10.79 9.47
CA ILE A 61 -5.44 10.57 10.91
C ILE A 61 -5.69 11.86 11.69
N GLU A 62 -5.19 13.01 11.21
CA GLU A 62 -5.50 14.32 11.81
C GLU A 62 -6.99 14.68 11.64
N ILE A 63 -7.63 14.20 10.55
CA ILE A 63 -9.07 14.37 10.32
C ILE A 63 -9.89 13.35 11.11
N TYR A 64 -9.40 12.11 11.21
CA TYR A 64 -10.10 11.02 11.89
C TYR A 64 -10.10 11.16 13.41
N GLY A 65 -9.10 11.87 13.97
CA GLY A 65 -8.86 11.92 15.41
C GLY A 65 -8.22 10.64 15.95
N TYR A 66 -7.35 10.79 16.92
CA TYR A 66 -6.67 9.70 17.61
C TYR A 66 -6.29 10.10 19.04
N ASN A 67 -6.16 9.10 19.91
CA ASN A 67 -5.94 9.30 21.35
C ASN A 67 -4.50 8.99 21.82
N ASP A 68 -3.63 8.56 20.92
CA ASP A 68 -2.23 8.17 21.24
C ASP A 68 -1.31 8.61 20.09
N PRO A 69 -0.22 9.36 20.36
CA PRO A 69 0.76 9.78 19.36
C PRO A 69 1.37 8.63 18.52
N ASN A 70 1.40 7.40 19.05
CA ASN A 70 1.82 6.21 18.32
C ASN A 70 0.97 5.96 17.06
N ALA A 71 -0.25 6.52 16.96
CA ALA A 71 -1.08 6.45 15.77
C ALA A 71 -0.33 6.91 14.51
N ARG A 72 0.52 7.94 14.61
CA ARG A 72 1.32 8.44 13.47
C ARG A 72 2.26 7.37 12.92
N ARG A 73 2.96 6.64 13.80
CA ARG A 73 3.84 5.53 13.39
C ARG A 73 3.05 4.43 12.69
N HIS A 74 1.90 4.05 13.23
CA HIS A 74 1.05 3.02 12.65
C HIS A 74 0.39 3.48 11.34
N ALA A 75 0.08 4.77 11.17
CA ALA A 75 -0.40 5.34 9.92
C ALA A 75 0.67 5.27 8.82
N VAL A 76 1.94 5.54 9.15
CA VAL A 76 3.06 5.33 8.22
C VAL A 76 3.13 3.89 7.74
N GLU A 77 3.08 2.93 8.66
CA GLU A 77 3.12 1.50 8.34
C GLU A 77 1.89 1.07 7.50
N MET A 78 0.73 1.65 7.76
CA MET A 78 -0.48 1.41 6.95
C MET A 78 -0.27 1.88 5.52
N GLY A 79 0.25 3.09 5.32
CA GLY A 79 0.55 3.60 3.97
C GLY A 79 1.54 2.71 3.22
N ILE A 80 2.65 2.32 3.87
CA ILE A 80 3.64 1.41 3.27
C ILE A 80 3.00 0.07 2.91
N PHE A 81 2.24 -0.54 3.82
CA PHE A 81 1.53 -1.80 3.56
C PHE A 81 0.63 -1.71 2.33
N LEU A 82 -0.23 -0.68 2.27
CA LEU A 82 -1.16 -0.51 1.17
C LEU A 82 -0.41 -0.32 -0.17
N GLN A 83 0.64 0.48 -0.18
CA GLN A 83 1.40 0.75 -1.41
C GLN A 83 2.22 -0.45 -1.87
N LEU A 84 2.84 -1.22 -0.97
CA LEU A 84 3.52 -2.46 -1.33
C LEU A 84 2.56 -3.49 -1.95
N VAL A 85 1.31 -3.55 -1.48
CA VAL A 85 0.28 -4.40 -2.11
C VAL A 85 -0.13 -3.86 -3.48
N ASN A 86 -0.17 -2.54 -3.69
CA ASN A 86 -0.39 -1.96 -5.02
C ASN A 86 0.74 -2.36 -5.97
N VAL A 87 2.00 -2.17 -5.57
CA VAL A 87 3.17 -2.59 -6.35
C VAL A 87 3.08 -4.07 -6.74
N LEU A 88 2.70 -4.92 -5.79
CA LEU A 88 2.52 -6.36 -6.05
C LEU A 88 1.40 -6.64 -7.05
N ARG A 89 0.27 -5.94 -6.92
CA ARG A 89 -0.94 -6.15 -7.74
C ARG A 89 -0.74 -5.69 -9.18
N ASP A 90 -0.01 -4.61 -9.37
CA ASP A 90 0.01 -3.84 -10.61
C ASP A 90 1.29 -4.07 -11.44
N ILE A 91 2.14 -5.06 -11.09
CA ILE A 91 3.43 -5.35 -11.76
C ILE A 91 3.30 -5.34 -13.30
N GLN A 92 2.31 -6.02 -13.87
CA GLN A 92 2.12 -6.09 -15.32
C GLN A 92 1.73 -4.73 -15.93
N GLU A 93 0.87 -4.00 -15.26
CA GLU A 93 0.45 -2.66 -15.70
C GLU A 93 1.63 -1.68 -15.63
N ASP A 94 2.42 -1.75 -14.57
CA ASP A 94 3.59 -0.89 -14.38
C ASP A 94 4.68 -1.20 -15.42
N LEU A 95 4.95 -2.47 -15.69
CA LEU A 95 5.86 -2.89 -16.77
C LEU A 95 5.42 -2.36 -18.14
N SER A 96 4.11 -2.36 -18.43
CA SER A 96 3.58 -1.81 -19.70
C SER A 96 3.82 -0.30 -19.84
N ARG A 97 4.08 0.38 -18.72
CA ARG A 97 4.40 1.81 -18.63
C ARG A 97 5.90 2.08 -18.44
N ASN A 98 6.75 1.04 -18.62
CA ASN A 98 8.19 1.08 -18.37
C ASN A 98 8.55 1.43 -16.90
N ARG A 99 7.72 1.01 -15.93
CA ARG A 99 7.95 1.20 -14.50
C ARG A 99 8.23 -0.12 -13.82
N ILE A 100 9.26 -0.18 -12.97
CA ILE A 100 9.64 -1.38 -12.21
C ILE A 100 9.85 -0.97 -10.75
N TYR A 101 8.81 -1.11 -9.94
CA TYR A 101 8.88 -0.76 -8.51
C TYR A 101 9.61 -1.82 -7.68
N ILE A 102 9.69 -3.09 -8.14
CA ILE A 102 10.38 -4.14 -7.40
C ILE A 102 11.88 -3.90 -7.44
N PRO A 103 12.55 -3.78 -6.26
CA PRO A 103 13.97 -3.46 -6.20
C PRO A 103 14.85 -4.54 -6.85
N SER A 104 15.85 -4.11 -7.63
CA SER A 104 16.75 -5.03 -8.34
C SER A 104 17.59 -5.89 -7.40
N GLU A 105 18.04 -5.35 -6.25
CA GLU A 105 18.76 -6.12 -5.24
C GLU A 105 17.92 -7.24 -4.62
N GLU A 106 16.60 -6.98 -4.41
CA GLU A 106 15.70 -7.99 -3.85
C GLU A 106 15.49 -9.16 -4.84
N LEU A 107 15.34 -8.88 -6.13
CA LEU A 107 15.26 -9.89 -7.19
C LEU A 107 16.58 -10.67 -7.32
N ALA A 108 17.72 -9.96 -7.27
CA ALA A 108 19.04 -10.55 -7.42
C ALA A 108 19.38 -11.61 -6.34
N LYS A 109 18.84 -11.47 -5.12
CA LYS A 109 18.97 -12.47 -4.04
C LYS A 109 18.44 -13.86 -4.46
N PHE A 110 17.55 -13.90 -5.43
CA PHE A 110 16.94 -15.12 -5.97
C PHE A 110 17.39 -15.44 -7.40
N GLY A 111 18.42 -14.73 -7.90
CA GLY A 111 18.96 -14.94 -9.25
C GLY A 111 18.04 -14.42 -10.37
N ILE A 112 17.16 -13.46 -10.07
CA ILE A 112 16.21 -12.86 -11.01
C ILE A 112 16.69 -11.46 -11.37
N LYS A 113 16.61 -11.09 -12.65
CA LYS A 113 16.85 -9.73 -13.14
C LYS A 113 15.53 -9.01 -13.35
N GLN A 114 15.55 -7.68 -13.29
CA GLN A 114 14.36 -6.88 -13.61
C GLN A 114 13.83 -7.13 -15.03
N THR A 115 14.72 -7.41 -15.98
CA THR A 115 14.34 -7.76 -17.37
C THR A 115 13.53 -9.05 -17.46
N ASP A 116 13.72 -9.98 -16.54
CA ASP A 116 13.01 -11.27 -16.54
C ASP A 116 11.52 -11.12 -16.18
N LEU A 117 11.14 -10.00 -15.53
CA LEU A 117 9.75 -9.71 -15.18
C LEU A 117 8.81 -9.59 -16.39
N GLN A 118 9.36 -9.37 -17.59
CA GLN A 118 8.60 -9.29 -18.84
C GLN A 118 8.19 -10.69 -19.35
N ASP A 119 8.81 -11.76 -18.85
CA ASP A 119 8.46 -13.13 -19.23
C ASP A 119 7.46 -13.74 -18.25
N PRO A 120 6.20 -13.98 -18.64
CA PRO A 120 5.20 -14.63 -17.78
C PRO A 120 5.60 -16.03 -17.31
N ALA A 121 6.50 -16.73 -18.06
CA ALA A 121 6.99 -18.06 -17.68
C ALA A 121 7.81 -18.03 -16.38
N LEU A 122 8.38 -16.86 -16.03
CA LEU A 122 9.06 -16.64 -14.75
C LEU A 122 8.17 -17.03 -13.55
N ALA A 123 6.86 -16.79 -13.63
CA ALA A 123 5.91 -17.08 -12.55
C ALA A 123 5.92 -18.56 -12.12
N SER A 124 6.25 -19.46 -13.03
CA SER A 124 6.30 -20.90 -12.78
C SER A 124 7.63 -21.37 -12.18
N THR A 125 8.64 -20.51 -12.13
CA THR A 125 9.97 -20.89 -11.66
C THR A 125 10.06 -20.95 -10.14
N LYS A 126 10.92 -21.83 -9.64
CA LYS A 126 11.21 -21.93 -8.20
C LYS A 126 11.82 -20.62 -7.63
N ALA A 127 12.64 -19.96 -8.44
CA ALA A 127 13.27 -18.69 -8.08
C ALA A 127 12.21 -17.63 -7.80
N TRP A 128 11.23 -17.44 -8.69
CA TRP A 128 10.13 -16.52 -8.52
C TRP A 128 9.25 -16.85 -7.30
N GLN A 129 8.87 -18.12 -7.12
CA GLN A 129 8.05 -18.54 -5.99
C GLN A 129 8.75 -18.28 -4.65
N ASN A 130 10.07 -18.47 -4.57
CA ASN A 130 10.85 -18.17 -3.37
C ASN A 130 10.93 -16.65 -3.14
N PHE A 131 11.20 -15.86 -4.20
CA PHE A 131 11.17 -14.41 -4.14
C PHE A 131 9.80 -13.90 -3.65
N MET A 132 8.72 -14.38 -4.24
CA MET A 132 7.37 -13.94 -3.87
C MET A 132 7.03 -14.26 -2.42
N ARG A 133 7.46 -15.40 -1.90
CA ARG A 133 7.30 -15.72 -0.46
C ARG A 133 8.03 -14.72 0.41
N HIS A 134 9.29 -14.44 0.09
CA HIS A 134 10.09 -13.44 0.80
C HIS A 134 9.45 -12.04 0.73
N TYR A 135 9.01 -11.61 -0.45
CA TYR A 135 8.40 -10.30 -0.64
C TYR A 135 7.06 -10.16 0.10
N ILE A 136 6.23 -11.21 0.08
CA ILE A 136 4.97 -11.26 0.83
C ILE A 136 5.22 -11.20 2.34
N ASP A 137 6.27 -11.85 2.87
CA ASP A 137 6.64 -11.78 4.28
C ASP A 137 7.01 -10.34 4.70
N HIS A 138 7.71 -9.60 3.86
CA HIS A 138 7.96 -8.16 4.07
C HIS A 138 6.65 -7.36 4.15
N ILE A 139 5.72 -7.57 3.22
CA ILE A 139 4.41 -6.90 3.23
C ILE A 139 3.63 -7.24 4.50
N GLN A 140 3.66 -8.49 4.94
CA GLN A 140 2.96 -8.93 6.16
C GLN A 140 3.55 -8.32 7.44
N ALA A 141 4.86 -8.07 7.49
CA ALA A 141 5.49 -7.37 8.61
C ALA A 141 4.95 -5.94 8.74
N HIS A 142 4.86 -5.18 7.63
CA HIS A 142 4.25 -3.86 7.61
C HIS A 142 2.77 -3.91 7.97
N ARG A 143 2.01 -4.89 7.45
CA ARG A 143 0.61 -5.10 7.82
C ARG A 143 0.41 -5.30 9.32
N LYS A 144 1.24 -6.11 9.96
CA LYS A 144 1.18 -6.35 11.41
C LYS A 144 1.30 -5.04 12.19
N ASN A 145 2.24 -4.18 11.80
CA ASN A 145 2.42 -2.87 12.42
C ASN A 145 1.25 -1.93 12.11
N ALA A 146 0.75 -1.94 10.87
CA ALA A 146 -0.36 -1.11 10.40
C ALA A 146 -1.66 -1.34 11.21
N LEU A 147 -1.94 -2.60 11.59
CA LEU A 147 -3.12 -2.95 12.37
C LEU A 147 -3.18 -2.27 13.74
N GLY A 148 -2.02 -1.88 14.30
CA GLY A 148 -1.95 -1.10 15.52
C GLY A 148 -2.60 0.28 15.44
N LEU A 149 -2.86 0.80 14.23
CA LEU A 149 -3.53 2.07 14.03
C LEU A 149 -5.00 2.04 14.51
N LEU A 150 -5.70 0.97 14.19
CA LEU A 150 -7.17 0.92 14.32
C LEU A 150 -7.69 1.16 15.75
N PRO A 151 -7.11 0.59 16.82
CA PRO A 151 -7.56 0.85 18.18
C PRO A 151 -7.28 2.29 18.64
N LEU A 152 -6.33 3.00 18.02
CA LEU A 152 -5.90 4.33 18.41
C LEU A 152 -6.73 5.45 17.77
N LEU A 153 -7.44 5.17 16.68
CA LEU A 153 -8.34 6.14 16.03
C LEU A 153 -9.65 6.30 16.81
N ASP A 154 -10.32 7.42 16.60
CA ASP A 154 -11.67 7.63 17.11
C ASP A 154 -12.61 6.56 16.55
N LYS A 155 -13.58 6.13 17.39
CA LYS A 155 -14.42 4.95 17.08
C LYS A 155 -15.16 5.08 15.74
N ASP A 156 -15.66 6.26 15.45
CA ASP A 156 -16.46 6.51 14.24
C ASP A 156 -15.60 6.51 12.96
N ALA A 157 -14.32 6.87 13.09
CA ALA A 157 -13.38 6.91 11.97
C ALA A 157 -12.80 5.54 11.58
N ARG A 158 -12.88 4.53 12.45
CA ARG A 158 -12.23 3.20 12.26
C ARG A 158 -12.75 2.41 11.07
N ARG A 159 -13.95 2.69 10.57
CA ARG A 159 -14.60 1.91 9.51
C ARG A 159 -13.83 1.96 8.19
N SER A 160 -13.42 3.15 7.76
CA SER A 160 -12.71 3.33 6.48
C SER A 160 -11.33 2.63 6.47
N PRO A 161 -10.41 2.89 7.41
CA PRO A 161 -9.12 2.20 7.44
C PRO A 161 -9.25 0.67 7.62
N ARG A 162 -10.25 0.21 8.37
CA ARG A 162 -10.55 -1.22 8.52
C ARG A 162 -10.95 -1.86 7.20
N LEU A 163 -11.85 -1.23 6.45
CA LEU A 163 -12.29 -1.70 5.14
C LEU A 163 -11.11 -1.76 4.15
N MET A 164 -10.29 -0.70 4.11
CA MET A 164 -9.09 -0.66 3.29
C MET A 164 -8.14 -1.80 3.64
N CYS A 165 -7.84 -1.97 4.92
CA CYS A 165 -6.94 -3.02 5.39
C CYS A 165 -7.47 -4.44 5.04
N ALA A 166 -8.77 -4.67 5.18
CA ALA A 166 -9.40 -5.94 4.82
C ALA A 166 -9.35 -6.21 3.31
N ALA A 167 -9.61 -5.20 2.48
CA ALA A 167 -9.56 -5.31 1.02
C ALA A 167 -8.13 -5.62 0.53
N TYR A 168 -7.13 -4.90 1.03
CA TYR A 168 -5.74 -5.12 0.65
C TYR A 168 -5.19 -6.45 1.18
N ASN A 169 -5.58 -6.85 2.39
CA ASN A 169 -5.25 -8.19 2.89
C ASN A 169 -5.86 -9.30 2.02
N ALA A 170 -7.06 -9.11 1.48
CA ALA A 170 -7.67 -10.08 0.58
C ALA A 170 -6.92 -10.17 -0.77
N ILE A 171 -6.38 -9.05 -1.29
CA ILE A 171 -5.50 -9.05 -2.47
C ILE A 171 -4.21 -9.81 -2.17
N LEU A 172 -3.58 -9.56 -1.03
CA LEU A 172 -2.37 -10.26 -0.60
C LEU A 172 -2.63 -11.77 -0.43
N SER A 173 -3.77 -12.15 0.16
CA SER A 173 -4.19 -13.55 0.30
C SER A 173 -4.39 -14.23 -1.05
N GLU A 174 -4.86 -13.49 -2.06
CA GLU A 174 -4.99 -14.02 -3.42
C GLU A 174 -3.61 -14.27 -4.06
N ALA A 175 -2.61 -13.42 -3.82
CA ALA A 175 -1.24 -13.65 -4.26
C ALA A 175 -0.66 -14.94 -3.64
N VAL A 176 -0.89 -15.15 -2.34
CA VAL A 176 -0.49 -16.37 -1.62
C VAL A 176 -1.18 -17.60 -2.24
N ARG A 177 -2.50 -17.54 -2.46
CA ARG A 177 -3.30 -18.63 -3.04
C ARG A 177 -2.82 -19.02 -4.44
N ARG A 178 -2.34 -18.07 -5.23
CA ARG A 178 -1.75 -18.29 -6.57
C ARG A 178 -0.30 -18.69 -6.52
N ASN A 179 0.27 -18.97 -5.35
CA ASN A 179 1.68 -19.31 -5.17
C ASN A 179 2.62 -18.25 -5.79
N GLY A 180 2.23 -16.97 -5.67
CA GLY A 180 2.98 -15.83 -6.18
C GLY A 180 2.84 -15.56 -7.69
N ASP A 181 1.94 -16.23 -8.39
CA ASP A 181 1.67 -15.91 -9.79
C ASP A 181 0.87 -14.61 -9.92
N VAL A 182 1.61 -13.52 -10.08
CA VAL A 182 1.12 -12.16 -10.35
C VAL A 182 1.52 -11.66 -11.74
N LEU A 183 2.39 -12.44 -12.45
CA LEU A 183 2.87 -12.09 -13.79
C LEU A 183 1.93 -12.58 -14.90
N SER A 184 1.28 -13.74 -14.73
CA SER A 184 0.37 -14.27 -15.75
C SER A 184 -0.95 -13.51 -15.79
N ARG A 185 -1.40 -12.98 -14.65
CA ARG A 185 -2.70 -12.30 -14.53
C ARG A 185 -2.75 -11.38 -13.32
N ARG A 186 -3.24 -10.17 -13.51
CA ARG A 186 -3.45 -9.17 -12.45
C ARG A 186 -4.25 -9.74 -11.26
N LEU A 187 -3.85 -9.37 -10.05
CA LEU A 187 -4.60 -9.72 -8.84
C LEU A 187 -5.89 -8.89 -8.77
N THR A 188 -7.02 -9.57 -8.75
CA THR A 188 -8.34 -8.93 -8.64
C THR A 188 -9.22 -9.69 -7.67
N LEU A 189 -10.04 -8.96 -6.93
CA LEU A 189 -11.10 -9.56 -6.10
C LEU A 189 -12.38 -9.65 -6.93
N ASN A 190 -13.02 -10.82 -6.93
CA ASN A 190 -14.33 -10.98 -7.54
C ASN A 190 -15.41 -10.22 -6.75
N PHE A 191 -16.56 -10.02 -7.38
CA PHE A 191 -17.67 -9.25 -6.80
C PHE A 191 -18.11 -9.80 -5.43
N TYR A 192 -18.27 -11.12 -5.31
CA TYR A 192 -18.69 -11.77 -4.07
C TYR A 192 -17.70 -11.51 -2.93
N ARG A 193 -16.39 -11.55 -3.21
CA ARG A 193 -15.37 -11.27 -2.19
C ARG A 193 -15.40 -9.82 -1.75
N LYS A 194 -15.61 -8.88 -2.67
CA LYS A 194 -15.78 -7.45 -2.35
C LYS A 194 -16.99 -7.23 -1.46
N MET A 195 -18.14 -7.84 -1.79
CA MET A 195 -19.36 -7.77 -0.98
C MET A 195 -19.17 -8.40 0.40
N GLN A 196 -18.52 -9.54 0.49
CA GLN A 196 -18.23 -10.20 1.77
C GLN A 196 -17.38 -9.31 2.67
N ILE A 197 -16.32 -8.66 2.13
CA ILE A 197 -15.47 -7.73 2.87
C ILE A 197 -16.29 -6.54 3.37
N ALA A 198 -17.11 -5.94 2.50
CA ALA A 198 -17.96 -4.80 2.87
C ALA A 198 -18.93 -5.18 3.98
N LEU A 199 -19.67 -6.29 3.83
CA LEU A 199 -20.64 -6.76 4.83
C LEU A 199 -19.96 -7.13 6.16
N SER A 200 -18.83 -7.85 6.12
CA SER A 200 -18.11 -8.20 7.35
C SER A 200 -17.61 -6.96 8.09
N THR A 201 -17.15 -5.93 7.37
CA THR A 201 -16.69 -4.68 7.97
C THR A 201 -17.85 -3.86 8.58
N LEU A 202 -19.04 -3.93 7.98
CA LEU A 202 -20.23 -3.25 8.48
C LEU A 202 -20.85 -3.97 9.68
N LEU A 203 -20.89 -5.31 9.64
CA LEU A 203 -21.60 -6.13 10.63
C LEU A 203 -20.75 -6.51 11.84
N SER A 204 -19.42 -6.47 11.75
CA SER A 204 -18.51 -6.87 12.83
C SER A 204 -17.67 -5.72 13.36
N PRO A 205 -18.13 -5.02 14.40
CA PRO A 205 -17.32 -3.96 15.01
C PRO A 205 -16.02 -4.46 15.63
N CYS A 206 -15.83 -5.75 15.91
CA CYS A 206 -14.76 -6.23 16.79
C CYS A 206 -14.03 -7.55 16.43
N LEU A 207 -14.39 -8.31 15.39
CA LEU A 207 -13.96 -9.72 15.28
C LEU A 207 -13.00 -10.09 14.12
N LEU A 208 -12.26 -9.16 13.52
CA LEU A 208 -11.33 -9.48 12.42
C LEU A 208 -9.83 -9.48 12.81
N TYR A 209 -9.51 -9.82 14.05
CA TYR A 209 -8.13 -9.86 14.57
C TYR A 209 -7.66 -11.23 15.05
N THR A 210 -8.13 -12.30 14.44
CA THR A 210 -7.52 -13.63 14.61
C THR A 210 -6.90 -14.12 13.33
#